data_0ab13321128d2d8c6493f53a1dcd7bd7
#
_entry.id   0ab13321128d2d8c6493f53a1dcd7bd7
#
_cell.length_a   1.000
_cell.length_b   1.000
_cell.length_c   1.000
_cell.angle_alpha   90.00
_cell.angle_beta   90.00
_cell.angle_gamma   90.00
#
_symmetry.space_group_name_H-M   'P 1'
#
loop_
_entity.id
_entity.type
_entity.pdbx_description
1 polymer ?
#
loop_
_entity_poly.entity_id
_entity_poly.type
_entity_poly.pdbx_seq_one_letter_code
_entity_poly.pdbx_strand_id
1 'polypeptide(L)'
;VTKAKPVTRTITSANIDRLRVTFGVQSLVQTTSQGDRNPASVRLLIQLQRNGNWVTEKDVTINGKTTSQFLASVILDNLPPRPFNIRMVRETADSTTDQLQNRTLWSSYTEIIDVKQCYPNTAIVGLQVDAEQFGGQQMTVNYHIRGRIIQVPSNYDPEKRTYSGIWDGSLKPAYSNNPAWCLWDML
;
A
#
# COMPACT_ATOMS: atom_id res chain seq x y z
N VAL A 1 7.29 -20.44 9.72
CA VAL A 1 8.70 -20.44 9.27
C VAL A 1 9.56 -20.95 10.41
N THR A 2 10.41 -21.92 10.17
CA THR A 2 11.39 -22.42 11.14
C THR A 2 12.80 -22.22 10.59
N LYS A 3 13.80 -22.27 11.45
CA LYS A 3 15.21 -22.12 11.02
C LYS A 3 15.62 -23.20 10.01
N ALA A 4 15.17 -24.43 10.22
CA ALA A 4 15.49 -25.57 9.36
C ALA A 4 14.69 -25.58 8.04
N LYS A 5 13.52 -24.94 8.00
CA LYS A 5 12.60 -24.97 6.84
C LYS A 5 12.15 -23.56 6.45
N PRO A 6 12.90 -22.87 5.57
CA PRO A 6 12.42 -21.66 4.92
C PRO A 6 11.12 -21.91 4.16
N VAL A 7 10.27 -20.90 4.10
CA VAL A 7 9.03 -20.98 3.30
C VAL A 7 9.26 -20.25 1.99
N THR A 8 9.01 -20.93 0.89
CA THR A 8 9.16 -20.38 -0.46
C THR A 8 7.80 -20.27 -1.17
N ARG A 9 7.63 -19.24 -1.96
CA ARG A 9 6.48 -19.01 -2.86
C ARG A 9 6.97 -18.59 -4.24
N THR A 10 6.24 -19.01 -5.27
CA THR A 10 6.49 -18.57 -6.65
C THR A 10 5.47 -17.51 -7.02
N ILE A 11 5.95 -16.39 -7.54
CA ILE A 11 5.15 -15.26 -8.03
C ILE A 11 5.10 -15.34 -9.55
N THR A 12 3.91 -15.49 -10.08
CA THR A 12 3.68 -15.71 -11.52
C THR A 12 2.97 -14.52 -12.19
N SER A 13 2.32 -13.66 -11.41
CA SER A 13 1.58 -12.52 -11.93
C SER A 13 2.49 -11.56 -12.71
N ALA A 14 2.16 -11.31 -13.98
CA ALA A 14 2.99 -10.50 -14.88
C ALA A 14 2.91 -8.99 -14.58
N ASN A 15 1.83 -8.52 -14.02
CA ASN A 15 1.47 -7.10 -13.97
C ASN A 15 1.68 -6.46 -12.59
N ILE A 16 2.50 -7.07 -11.72
CA ILE A 16 2.79 -6.49 -10.41
C ILE A 16 4.00 -5.55 -10.49
N ASP A 17 3.91 -4.43 -9.77
CA ASP A 17 4.99 -3.47 -9.63
C ASP A 17 5.78 -3.70 -8.34
N ARG A 18 5.08 -3.99 -7.24
CA ARG A 18 5.65 -4.20 -5.91
C ARG A 18 5.00 -5.38 -5.21
N LEU A 19 5.68 -5.91 -4.20
CA LEU A 19 5.18 -7.02 -3.39
C LEU A 19 5.24 -6.65 -1.92
N ARG A 20 4.10 -6.69 -1.23
CA ARG A 20 4.05 -6.58 0.23
C ARG A 20 4.11 -7.96 0.84
N VAL A 21 5.01 -8.17 1.77
CA VAL A 21 5.12 -9.42 2.56
C VAL A 21 4.70 -9.12 3.99
N THR A 22 3.68 -9.84 4.48
CA THR A 22 3.19 -9.73 5.85
C THR A 22 3.62 -10.96 6.64
N PHE A 23 4.30 -10.73 7.73
CA PHE A 23 4.89 -11.75 8.58
C PHE A 23 4.83 -11.32 10.04
N GLY A 24 5.18 -12.21 10.94
CA GLY A 24 5.21 -11.85 12.34
C GLY A 24 5.48 -13.02 13.27
N VAL A 25 5.04 -12.86 14.49
CA VAL A 25 5.15 -13.84 15.57
C VAL A 25 3.77 -14.17 16.11
N GLN A 26 3.56 -15.40 16.53
CA GLN A 26 2.34 -15.80 17.21
C GLN A 26 2.33 -15.27 18.64
N SER A 27 3.50 -15.29 19.28
CA SER A 27 3.85 -14.67 20.56
C SER A 27 5.35 -14.47 20.58
N LEU A 28 5.82 -13.51 21.36
CA LEU A 28 7.24 -13.22 21.52
C LEU A 28 7.51 -12.86 22.97
N VAL A 29 7.92 -13.84 23.75
CA VAL A 29 8.15 -13.66 25.18
C VAL A 29 9.06 -14.76 25.72
N GLN A 30 9.93 -14.39 26.65
CA GLN A 30 10.68 -15.32 27.47
C GLN A 30 10.18 -15.28 28.91
N THR A 31 9.67 -16.42 29.39
CA THR A 31 9.21 -16.55 30.76
C THR A 31 10.33 -17.15 31.61
N THR A 32 10.63 -16.51 32.74
CA THR A 32 11.61 -17.03 33.70
C THR A 32 10.99 -18.15 34.53
N SER A 33 11.83 -18.88 35.29
CA SER A 33 11.37 -19.90 36.24
C SER A 33 10.55 -19.31 37.39
N GLN A 34 10.65 -18.00 37.63
CA GLN A 34 9.87 -17.28 38.64
C GLN A 34 8.56 -16.69 38.07
N GLY A 35 8.30 -16.87 36.77
CA GLY A 35 7.08 -16.38 36.11
C GLY A 35 7.21 -15.00 35.47
N ASP A 36 8.34 -14.33 35.58
CA ASP A 36 8.56 -13.04 34.93
C ASP A 36 8.62 -13.19 33.42
N ARG A 37 8.08 -12.21 32.75
CA ARG A 37 8.03 -12.16 31.28
C ARG A 37 8.99 -11.12 30.73
N ASN A 38 10.03 -11.57 30.05
CA ASN A 38 11.04 -10.75 29.42
C ASN A 38 10.83 -10.62 27.91
N PRO A 39 11.29 -9.52 27.29
CA PRO A 39 11.27 -9.40 25.84
C PRO A 39 12.18 -10.45 25.19
N ALA A 40 11.82 -10.83 23.97
CA ALA A 40 12.62 -11.70 23.13
C ALA A 40 12.75 -11.12 21.72
N SER A 41 13.61 -11.68 20.89
CA SER A 41 13.81 -11.22 19.52
C SER A 41 13.84 -12.36 18.52
N VAL A 42 13.40 -12.09 17.29
CA VAL A 42 13.56 -12.99 16.15
C VAL A 42 14.01 -12.20 14.94
N ARG A 43 14.96 -12.76 14.18
CA ARG A 43 15.49 -12.21 12.94
C ARG A 43 15.06 -13.04 11.76
N LEU A 44 14.51 -12.37 10.75
CA LEU A 44 13.96 -12.95 9.54
C LEU A 44 14.60 -12.28 8.32
N LEU A 45 14.98 -13.08 7.33
CA LEU A 45 15.43 -12.59 6.04
C LEU A 45 14.34 -12.83 4.99
N ILE A 46 14.05 -11.82 4.20
CA ILE A 46 13.19 -11.94 3.02
C ILE A 46 14.09 -11.86 1.80
N GLN A 47 14.08 -12.93 1.01
CA GLN A 47 14.99 -13.12 -0.11
C GLN A 47 14.21 -13.32 -1.41
N LEU A 48 14.71 -12.72 -2.49
CA LEU A 48 14.26 -12.96 -3.85
C LEU A 48 15.29 -13.80 -4.61
N GLN A 49 14.82 -14.67 -5.48
CA GLN A 49 15.70 -15.41 -6.39
C GLN A 49 15.99 -14.55 -7.62
N ARG A 50 17.26 -14.14 -7.77
CA ARG A 50 17.77 -13.37 -8.92
C ARG A 50 18.82 -14.18 -9.64
N ASN A 51 18.62 -14.43 -10.94
CA ASN A 51 19.56 -15.22 -11.76
C ASN A 51 19.96 -16.55 -11.09
N GLY A 52 18.99 -17.24 -10.50
CA GLY A 52 19.20 -18.51 -9.82
C GLY A 52 19.72 -18.42 -8.38
N ASN A 53 20.22 -17.25 -7.95
CA ASN A 53 20.77 -17.04 -6.61
C ASN A 53 19.77 -16.37 -5.68
N TRP A 54 19.83 -16.70 -4.38
CA TRP A 54 19.04 -16.04 -3.36
C TRP A 54 19.73 -14.75 -2.88
N VAL A 55 19.03 -13.63 -3.03
CA VAL A 55 19.50 -12.29 -2.61
C VAL A 55 18.60 -11.80 -1.47
N THR A 56 19.21 -11.36 -0.38
CA THR A 56 18.48 -10.78 0.75
C THR A 56 18.05 -9.36 0.42
N GLU A 57 16.75 -9.15 0.31
CA GLU A 57 16.15 -7.84 0.04
C GLU A 57 15.83 -7.09 1.34
N LYS A 58 15.40 -7.83 2.37
CA LYS A 58 15.09 -7.26 3.68
C LYS A 58 15.63 -8.18 4.79
N ASP A 59 16.24 -7.54 5.77
CA ASP A 59 16.71 -8.16 7.03
C ASP A 59 15.93 -7.49 8.16
N VAL A 60 15.06 -8.25 8.82
CA VAL A 60 14.12 -7.70 9.78
C VAL A 60 14.28 -8.41 11.11
N THR A 61 14.44 -7.62 12.17
CA THR A 61 14.41 -8.11 13.54
C THR A 61 13.15 -7.61 14.24
N ILE A 62 12.33 -8.54 14.71
CA ILE A 62 11.21 -8.24 15.60
C ILE A 62 11.73 -8.38 17.03
N ASN A 63 11.66 -7.31 17.78
CA ASN A 63 12.11 -7.27 19.19
C ASN A 63 10.97 -6.73 20.06
N GLY A 64 10.68 -7.42 21.14
CA GLY A 64 9.64 -6.98 22.07
C GLY A 64 9.11 -8.07 22.95
N LYS A 65 7.98 -7.78 23.59
CA LYS A 65 7.27 -8.68 24.50
C LYS A 65 5.78 -8.67 24.13
N THR A 66 5.29 -9.78 23.61
CA THR A 66 3.85 -9.95 23.31
C THR A 66 3.41 -11.39 23.53
N THR A 67 2.24 -11.54 24.12
CA THR A 67 1.55 -12.85 24.30
C THR A 67 0.49 -13.09 23.25
N SER A 68 0.23 -12.11 22.40
CA SER A 68 -0.69 -12.19 21.28
C SER A 68 0.08 -12.10 19.94
N GLN A 69 -0.61 -12.42 18.87
CA GLN A 69 -0.05 -12.31 17.53
C GLN A 69 0.33 -10.86 17.19
N PHE A 70 1.54 -10.69 16.71
CA PHE A 70 2.03 -9.43 16.17
C PHE A 70 2.41 -9.62 14.70
N LEU A 71 1.91 -8.74 13.83
CA LEU A 71 2.19 -8.75 12.40
C LEU A 71 2.89 -7.45 11.99
N ALA A 72 3.88 -7.59 11.14
CA ALA A 72 4.55 -6.50 10.45
C ALA A 72 4.55 -6.75 8.94
N SER A 73 4.77 -5.74 8.15
CA SER A 73 4.90 -5.89 6.70
C SER A 73 6.06 -5.10 6.15
N VAL A 74 6.62 -5.60 5.05
CA VAL A 74 7.62 -4.89 4.25
C VAL A 74 7.19 -4.87 2.79
N ILE A 75 7.59 -3.84 2.08
CA ILE A 75 7.37 -3.71 0.64
C ILE A 75 8.71 -3.97 -0.06
N LEU A 76 8.63 -4.80 -1.11
CA LEU A 76 9.72 -5.10 -2.02
C LEU A 76 9.46 -4.40 -3.35
N ASP A 77 10.42 -3.59 -3.74
CA ASP A 77 10.48 -2.90 -5.02
C ASP A 77 11.47 -3.63 -5.95
N ASN A 78 11.60 -3.18 -7.18
CA ASN A 78 12.57 -3.72 -8.14
C ASN A 78 12.51 -5.25 -8.26
N LEU A 79 11.31 -5.79 -8.45
CA LEU A 79 11.08 -7.21 -8.54
C LEU A 79 11.79 -7.83 -9.76
N PRO A 80 12.28 -9.09 -9.67
CA PRO A 80 12.86 -9.79 -10.82
C PRO A 80 11.83 -10.02 -11.94
N PRO A 81 12.29 -10.37 -13.17
CA PRO A 81 11.39 -10.86 -14.22
C PRO A 81 10.57 -12.07 -13.74
N ARG A 82 9.30 -12.14 -14.15
CA ARG A 82 8.37 -13.21 -13.77
C ARG A 82 8.55 -14.44 -14.68
N PRO A 83 8.36 -15.64 -14.16
CA PRO A 83 8.10 -15.98 -12.75
C PRO A 83 9.37 -15.88 -11.91
N PHE A 84 9.23 -15.54 -10.63
CA PHE A 84 10.35 -15.56 -9.69
C PHE A 84 9.94 -16.17 -8.34
N ASN A 85 10.94 -16.61 -7.58
CA ASN A 85 10.71 -17.15 -6.26
C ASN A 85 11.08 -16.14 -5.17
N ILE A 86 10.25 -16.12 -4.13
CA ILE A 86 10.49 -15.41 -2.88
C ILE A 86 10.54 -16.42 -1.74
N ARG A 87 11.44 -16.24 -0.80
CA ARG A 87 11.45 -17.04 0.42
C ARG A 87 11.65 -16.18 1.67
N MET A 88 11.14 -16.71 2.77
CA MET A 88 11.41 -16.20 4.10
C MET A 88 12.27 -17.20 4.85
N VAL A 89 13.39 -16.72 5.36
CA VAL A 89 14.37 -17.49 6.13
C VAL A 89 14.38 -16.97 7.57
N ARG A 90 14.38 -17.88 8.53
CA ARG A 90 14.53 -17.54 9.92
C ARG A 90 15.97 -17.75 10.35
N GLU A 91 16.63 -16.72 10.88
CA GLU A 91 18.00 -16.78 11.37
C GLU A 91 18.06 -17.17 12.84
N THR A 92 17.13 -16.70 13.67
CA THR A 92 17.05 -17.06 15.08
C THR A 92 16.68 -18.53 15.26
N ALA A 93 17.30 -19.20 16.20
CA ALA A 93 16.97 -20.58 16.53
C ALA A 93 15.50 -20.73 16.98
N ASP A 94 14.90 -21.85 16.61
CA ASP A 94 13.58 -22.19 17.12
C ASP A 94 13.68 -22.52 18.60
N SER A 95 12.66 -22.15 19.37
CA SER A 95 12.60 -22.52 20.79
C SER A 95 12.42 -24.02 20.94
N THR A 96 13.14 -24.59 21.89
CA THR A 96 13.03 -25.98 22.31
C THR A 96 12.36 -26.12 23.69
N THR A 97 11.93 -24.99 24.29
CA THR A 97 11.30 -24.95 25.61
C THR A 97 10.01 -24.14 25.57
N ASP A 98 9.09 -24.39 26.49
CA ASP A 98 7.86 -23.60 26.65
C ASP A 98 8.11 -22.21 27.24
N GLN A 99 9.28 -22.01 27.85
CA GLN A 99 9.67 -20.73 28.44
C GLN A 99 9.91 -19.66 27.37
N LEU A 100 10.46 -20.02 26.20
CA LEU A 100 10.67 -19.10 25.11
C LEU A 100 9.63 -19.32 24.01
N GLN A 101 8.69 -18.40 23.90
CA GLN A 101 7.72 -18.38 22.81
C GLN A 101 8.22 -17.42 21.74
N ASN A 102 8.65 -17.95 20.60
CA ASN A 102 9.23 -17.16 19.51
C ASN A 102 8.83 -17.69 18.12
N ARG A 103 7.67 -18.34 18.02
CA ARG A 103 7.18 -18.95 16.77
C ARG A 103 6.88 -17.87 15.72
N THR A 104 7.52 -17.97 14.56
CA THR A 104 7.35 -17.06 13.44
C THR A 104 6.39 -17.62 12.38
N LEU A 105 5.70 -16.71 11.72
CA LEU A 105 4.76 -17.03 10.66
C LEU A 105 4.95 -16.07 9.47
N TRP A 106 4.69 -16.59 8.29
CA TRP A 106 4.43 -15.80 7.10
C TRP A 106 2.93 -15.78 6.90
N SER A 107 2.31 -14.63 7.14
CA SER A 107 0.84 -14.49 7.13
C SER A 107 0.31 -14.47 5.70
N SER A 108 0.84 -13.55 4.89
CA SER A 108 0.38 -13.37 3.51
C SER A 108 1.43 -12.65 2.68
N TYR A 109 1.20 -12.61 1.39
CA TYR A 109 1.80 -11.63 0.49
C TYR A 109 0.71 -10.95 -0.32
N THR A 110 0.94 -9.69 -0.70
CA THR A 110 0.01 -8.89 -1.50
C THR A 110 0.74 -8.39 -2.73
N GLU A 111 0.19 -8.70 -3.88
CA GLU A 111 0.65 -8.19 -5.16
C GLU A 111 0.11 -6.77 -5.33
N ILE A 112 1.01 -5.79 -5.51
CA ILE A 112 0.65 -4.39 -5.67
C ILE A 112 0.84 -4.02 -7.12
N ILE A 113 -0.21 -3.50 -7.72
CA ILE A 113 -0.21 -2.94 -9.07
C ILE A 113 -0.37 -1.44 -8.89
N ASP A 114 0.66 -0.68 -9.28
CA ASP A 114 0.64 0.77 -9.22
C ASP A 114 -0.07 1.33 -10.45
N VAL A 115 -1.30 1.74 -10.27
CA VAL A 115 -2.09 2.30 -11.36
C VAL A 115 -1.56 3.70 -11.68
N LYS A 116 -1.06 3.88 -12.89
CA LYS A 116 -0.69 5.19 -13.44
C LYS A 116 -1.96 5.88 -13.93
N GLN A 117 -2.66 6.53 -13.04
CA GLN A 117 -3.85 7.29 -13.39
C GLN A 117 -3.47 8.71 -13.80
N CYS A 118 -4.09 9.17 -14.88
CA CYS A 118 -4.00 10.55 -15.32
C CYS A 118 -5.42 11.13 -15.35
N TYR A 119 -5.60 12.28 -14.75
CA TYR A 119 -6.89 12.99 -14.69
C TYR A 119 -6.77 14.31 -15.45
N PRO A 120 -6.74 14.29 -16.79
CA PRO A 120 -6.62 15.51 -17.59
C PRO A 120 -7.81 16.44 -17.33
N ASN A 121 -7.54 17.74 -17.33
CA ASN A 121 -8.53 18.80 -17.11
C ASN A 121 -9.34 18.67 -15.80
N THR A 122 -8.81 17.98 -14.80
CA THR A 122 -9.48 17.75 -13.52
C THR A 122 -8.60 18.25 -12.38
N ALA A 123 -9.15 19.08 -11.50
CA ALA A 123 -8.50 19.43 -10.24
C ALA A 123 -8.72 18.30 -9.23
N ILE A 124 -7.65 17.78 -8.68
CA ILE A 124 -7.69 16.74 -7.65
C ILE A 124 -6.92 17.18 -6.42
N VAL A 125 -7.36 16.72 -5.26
CA VAL A 125 -6.68 16.95 -3.98
C VAL A 125 -6.39 15.60 -3.35
N GLY A 126 -5.13 15.35 -3.02
CA GLY A 126 -4.70 14.22 -2.21
C GLY A 126 -4.58 14.64 -0.74
N LEU A 127 -5.14 13.85 0.16
CA LEU A 127 -5.05 14.07 1.60
C LEU A 127 -4.42 12.86 2.27
N GLN A 128 -3.37 13.12 3.05
CA GLN A 128 -2.76 12.12 3.93
C GLN A 128 -2.93 12.59 5.36
N VAL A 129 -3.52 11.73 6.20
CA VAL A 129 -3.82 12.05 7.59
C VAL A 129 -3.09 11.08 8.50
N ASP A 130 -2.41 11.61 9.50
CA ASP A 130 -1.83 10.82 10.58
C ASP A 130 -2.92 10.55 11.64
N ALA A 131 -3.35 9.29 11.73
CA ALA A 131 -4.43 8.89 12.62
C ALA A 131 -4.07 9.06 14.12
N GLU A 132 -2.80 9.03 14.48
CA GLU A 132 -2.36 9.23 15.87
C GLU A 132 -2.64 10.65 16.36
N GLN A 133 -2.49 11.65 15.49
CA GLN A 133 -2.70 13.06 15.84
C GLN A 133 -4.18 13.42 16.01
N PHE A 134 -5.08 12.66 15.38
CA PHE A 134 -6.52 12.91 15.43
C PHE A 134 -7.27 11.98 16.37
N GLY A 135 -6.59 11.13 17.14
CA GLY A 135 -7.21 10.25 18.14
C GLY A 135 -8.29 9.33 17.56
N GLY A 136 -8.17 8.95 16.28
CA GLY A 136 -9.15 8.12 15.58
C GLY A 136 -10.43 8.86 15.15
N GLN A 137 -10.52 10.17 15.30
CA GLN A 137 -11.65 10.97 14.82
C GLN A 137 -11.61 11.10 13.29
N GLN A 138 -12.78 10.98 12.67
CA GLN A 138 -12.92 11.23 11.25
C GLN A 138 -12.85 12.72 10.96
N MET A 139 -11.89 13.13 10.13
CA MET A 139 -11.73 14.52 9.72
C MET A 139 -12.72 14.86 8.60
N THR A 140 -13.46 15.96 8.76
CA THR A 140 -14.31 16.53 7.71
C THR A 140 -13.60 17.72 7.09
N VAL A 141 -13.41 17.70 5.77
CA VAL A 141 -12.74 18.76 5.02
C VAL A 141 -13.61 19.21 3.86
N ASN A 142 -13.72 20.52 3.68
CA ASN A 142 -14.40 21.14 2.55
C ASN A 142 -13.40 21.88 1.68
N TYR A 143 -13.49 21.69 0.36
CA TYR A 143 -12.61 22.36 -0.61
C TYR A 143 -13.43 23.23 -1.54
N HIS A 144 -12.97 24.47 -1.74
CA HIS A 144 -13.46 25.34 -2.80
C HIS A 144 -12.49 25.25 -3.98
N ILE A 145 -12.85 24.52 -5.01
CA ILE A 145 -12.00 24.27 -6.17
C ILE A 145 -12.71 24.67 -7.47
N ARG A 146 -11.90 25.04 -8.47
CA ARG A 146 -12.35 24.98 -9.87
C ARG A 146 -12.10 23.55 -10.34
N GLY A 147 -13.17 22.83 -10.59
CA GLY A 147 -13.12 21.41 -10.95
C GLY A 147 -12.60 21.19 -12.38
N ARG A 148 -13.16 20.19 -13.04
CA ARG A 148 -12.80 19.78 -14.40
C ARG A 148 -13.09 20.90 -15.42
N ILE A 149 -12.19 21.06 -16.38
CA ILE A 149 -12.46 21.82 -17.61
C ILE A 149 -13.35 20.97 -18.49
N ILE A 150 -14.47 21.52 -18.94
CA ILE A 150 -15.48 20.85 -19.75
C ILE A 150 -15.61 21.51 -21.13
N GLN A 151 -16.30 20.84 -22.06
CA GLN A 151 -16.59 21.39 -23.36
C GLN A 151 -17.86 22.28 -23.29
N VAL A 152 -17.71 23.55 -23.68
CA VAL A 152 -18.82 24.50 -23.74
C VAL A 152 -18.92 25.10 -25.14
N PRO A 153 -20.08 25.63 -25.56
CA PRO A 153 -20.21 26.29 -26.86
C PRO A 153 -19.16 27.40 -27.07
N SER A 154 -18.61 27.48 -28.26
CA SER A 154 -17.59 28.47 -28.62
C SER A 154 -18.01 29.91 -28.35
N ASN A 155 -19.30 30.22 -28.52
CA ASN A 155 -19.90 31.52 -28.30
C ASN A 155 -20.38 31.76 -26.86
N TYR A 156 -20.14 30.83 -25.91
CA TYR A 156 -20.52 30.95 -24.49
C TYR A 156 -19.41 31.59 -23.65
N ASP A 157 -19.76 32.60 -22.85
CA ASP A 157 -18.89 33.15 -21.82
C ASP A 157 -19.21 32.49 -20.47
N PRO A 158 -18.32 31.65 -19.92
CA PRO A 158 -18.59 30.92 -18.69
C PRO A 158 -18.62 31.79 -17.42
N GLU A 159 -17.95 32.94 -17.43
CA GLU A 159 -17.94 33.85 -16.29
C GLU A 159 -19.22 34.71 -16.22
N LYS A 160 -19.60 35.26 -17.37
CA LYS A 160 -20.83 36.09 -17.50
C LYS A 160 -22.08 35.28 -17.71
N ARG A 161 -21.94 33.98 -18.06
CA ARG A 161 -23.03 33.06 -18.43
C ARG A 161 -23.91 33.58 -19.56
N THR A 162 -23.27 34.23 -20.54
CA THR A 162 -23.93 34.82 -21.69
C THR A 162 -23.47 34.21 -23.01
N TYR A 163 -24.23 34.42 -24.06
CA TYR A 163 -23.90 33.95 -25.41
C TYR A 163 -23.68 35.19 -26.31
N SER A 164 -22.72 35.09 -27.23
CA SER A 164 -22.47 36.10 -28.27
C SER A 164 -22.73 35.48 -29.64
N GLY A 165 -23.68 36.12 -30.38
CA GLY A 165 -24.05 35.68 -31.75
C GLY A 165 -24.73 34.29 -31.78
N ILE A 166 -24.81 33.74 -33.01
CA ILE A 166 -25.39 32.42 -33.28
C ILE A 166 -24.30 31.37 -33.09
N TRP A 167 -24.61 30.29 -32.35
CA TRP A 167 -23.69 29.18 -32.21
C TRP A 167 -23.59 28.37 -33.52
N ASP A 168 -22.36 28.10 -33.93
CA ASP A 168 -22.01 27.38 -35.13
C ASP A 168 -21.85 25.85 -34.93
N GLY A 169 -22.16 25.34 -33.74
CA GLY A 169 -21.99 23.96 -33.35
C GLY A 169 -20.59 23.61 -32.81
N SER A 170 -19.63 24.53 -32.84
CA SER A 170 -18.28 24.29 -32.29
C SER A 170 -18.23 24.45 -30.77
N LEU A 171 -17.30 23.69 -30.14
CA LEU A 171 -17.10 23.66 -28.72
C LEU A 171 -15.68 24.19 -28.38
N LYS A 172 -15.51 24.70 -27.17
CA LYS A 172 -14.21 25.10 -26.60
C LYS A 172 -14.06 24.57 -25.16
N PRO A 173 -12.83 24.20 -24.75
CA PRO A 173 -12.57 23.83 -23.37
C PRO A 173 -12.63 25.06 -22.46
N ALA A 174 -13.42 24.98 -21.40
CA ALA A 174 -13.50 26.03 -20.39
C ALA A 174 -13.99 25.48 -19.04
N TYR A 175 -13.67 26.19 -17.96
CA TYR A 175 -14.32 25.96 -16.69
C TYR A 175 -15.74 26.53 -16.75
N SER A 176 -16.71 25.76 -16.30
CA SER A 176 -18.08 26.25 -16.13
C SER A 176 -18.73 25.59 -14.92
N ASN A 177 -19.45 26.37 -14.14
CA ASN A 177 -20.33 25.90 -13.07
C ASN A 177 -21.80 25.89 -13.48
N ASN A 178 -22.09 26.05 -14.77
CA ASN A 178 -23.43 25.93 -15.31
C ASN A 178 -23.83 24.44 -15.36
N PRO A 179 -24.87 24.01 -14.61
CA PRO A 179 -25.24 22.61 -14.52
C PRO A 179 -25.66 22.01 -15.86
N ALA A 180 -26.20 22.81 -16.79
CA ALA A 180 -26.57 22.33 -18.11
C ALA A 180 -25.36 21.90 -18.94
N TRP A 181 -24.26 22.65 -18.92
CA TRP A 181 -23.02 22.28 -19.61
C TRP A 181 -22.27 21.18 -18.90
N CYS A 182 -22.34 21.10 -17.56
CA CYS A 182 -21.81 19.98 -16.82
C CYS A 182 -22.54 18.67 -17.19
N LEU A 183 -23.86 18.72 -17.30
CA LEU A 183 -24.63 17.56 -17.74
C LEU A 183 -24.32 17.18 -19.19
N TRP A 184 -24.20 18.15 -20.09
CA TRP A 184 -23.87 17.92 -21.50
C TRP A 184 -22.51 17.23 -21.68
N ASP A 185 -21.49 17.62 -20.89
CA ASP A 185 -20.14 17.02 -20.95
C ASP A 185 -20.12 15.58 -20.39
N MET A 186 -21.15 15.18 -19.66
CA MET A 186 -21.29 13.83 -19.10
C MET A 186 -22.02 12.85 -20.03
N LEU A 187 -22.75 13.35 -21.05
CA LEU A 187 -23.51 12.56 -22.03
C LEU A 187 -22.66 12.22 -23.25
#